data_090568fdf737a0082dc3e2a5f41c0ebb
#
_entry.id   090568fdf737a0082dc3e2a5f41c0ebb
#
_cell.length_a   1.000
_cell.length_b   1.000
_cell.length_c   1.000
_cell.angle_alpha   90.00
_cell.angle_beta   90.00
_cell.angle_gamma   90.00
#
_symmetry.space_group_name_H-M   'P 1'
#
loop_
_entity.id
_entity.type
_entity.pdbx_description
1 polymer ?
#
loop_
_entity_poly.entity_id
_entity_poly.type
_entity_poly.pdbx_seq_one_letter_code
_entity_poly.pdbx_strand_id
1 'polypeptide(L)'
;SVYFMDTKQGTICVVDSTFDVALWFSDKALEQNEYLQPQKLHRLLYLAQGFYVVAFEGCKLMPAVFIAEEMGPIEPNIYRAFAKGRPNMESEVLLPAGVEQFLSNIWERFGRKTSDSLSKMCQESHAFKQALVKGARTEITLKDMLLSFAREKSLPLSSQIKKPKMMRSQSGRPVAVKNWVPGS
;
A
#
# COMPACT_ATOMS: atom_id res chain seq x y z
N SER A 1 -11.81 6.64 15.03
CA SER A 1 -10.50 6.51 15.62
C SER A 1 -9.73 7.82 15.61
N VAL A 2 -9.00 8.07 16.66
CA VAL A 2 -8.26 9.32 16.90
C VAL A 2 -7.23 9.61 15.79
N TYR A 3 -6.79 8.60 15.08
CA TYR A 3 -5.73 8.73 14.08
C TYR A 3 -6.13 9.45 12.82
N PHE A 4 -7.42 9.62 12.61
CA PHE A 4 -7.95 10.33 11.47
C PHE A 4 -8.18 11.79 11.72
N MET A 5 -8.06 12.20 12.95
CA MET A 5 -8.55 13.49 13.40
C MET A 5 -7.52 14.59 13.27
N ASP A 6 -6.28 14.25 13.03
CA ASP A 6 -5.24 15.25 12.93
C ASP A 6 -5.02 15.69 11.48
N THR A 7 -5.98 16.45 10.98
CA THR A 7 -5.90 17.01 9.65
C THR A 7 -4.86 18.12 9.53
N LYS A 8 -4.42 18.66 10.64
CA LYS A 8 -3.43 19.76 10.62
C LYS A 8 -2.01 19.26 10.49
N GLN A 9 -1.74 18.03 10.94
CA GLN A 9 -0.42 17.41 10.88
C GLN A 9 -0.34 16.27 9.87
N GLY A 10 -1.40 16.05 9.12
CA GLY A 10 -1.50 14.92 8.23
C GLY A 10 -1.92 13.65 8.95
N THR A 11 -2.28 12.64 8.17
CA THR A 11 -2.71 11.35 8.70
C THR A 11 -1.50 10.58 9.19
N ILE A 12 -1.55 10.05 10.42
CA ILE A 12 -0.49 9.20 10.96
C ILE A 12 -0.44 7.92 10.16
N CYS A 13 0.74 7.57 9.68
CA CYS A 13 1.00 6.34 8.95
C CYS A 13 1.64 5.32 9.87
N VAL A 14 1.34 4.04 9.63
CA VAL A 14 1.96 2.95 10.40
C VAL A 14 3.43 2.82 10.06
N VAL A 15 3.78 3.04 8.79
CA VAL A 15 5.16 3.07 8.30
C VAL A 15 5.54 4.52 8.02
N ASP A 16 6.68 4.93 8.49
CA ASP A 16 7.12 6.33 8.39
C ASP A 16 7.50 6.76 6.98
N SER A 17 7.91 5.81 6.14
CA SER A 17 8.40 6.12 4.80
C SER A 17 7.85 5.14 3.77
N THR A 18 7.39 5.68 2.65
CA THR A 18 6.98 4.87 1.49
C THR A 18 8.17 4.07 0.94
N PHE A 19 9.39 4.58 1.08
CA PHE A 19 10.60 3.88 0.66
C PHE A 19 10.77 2.55 1.39
N ASP A 20 10.42 2.48 2.65
CA ASP A 20 10.53 1.24 3.43
C ASP A 20 9.65 0.14 2.84
N VAL A 21 8.44 0.49 2.43
CA VAL A 21 7.54 -0.47 1.77
C VAL A 21 8.06 -0.85 0.39
N ALA A 22 8.53 0.13 -0.38
CA ALA A 22 9.08 -0.10 -1.72
C ALA A 22 10.31 -1.02 -1.67
N LEU A 23 11.21 -0.78 -0.73
CA LEU A 23 12.41 -1.62 -0.54
C LEU A 23 12.01 -3.02 -0.08
N TRP A 24 11.02 -3.15 0.78
CA TRP A 24 10.53 -4.45 1.20
C TRP A 24 10.05 -5.29 0.00
N PHE A 25 9.24 -4.70 -0.88
CA PHE A 25 8.79 -5.40 -2.09
C PHE A 25 9.96 -5.75 -3.02
N SER A 26 10.90 -4.84 -3.17
CA SER A 26 12.09 -5.07 -4.01
C SER A 26 12.94 -6.22 -3.47
N ASP A 27 13.14 -6.26 -2.16
CA ASP A 27 13.90 -7.33 -1.50
C ASP A 27 13.16 -8.66 -1.60
N LYS A 28 11.85 -8.64 -1.45
CA LYS A 28 11.03 -9.84 -1.58
C LYS A 28 11.12 -10.44 -2.97
N ALA A 29 11.08 -9.60 -3.99
CA ALA A 29 11.27 -10.05 -5.37
C ALA A 29 12.66 -10.67 -5.57
N LEU A 30 13.70 -10.04 -5.04
CA LEU A 30 15.07 -10.56 -5.14
C LEU A 30 15.21 -11.93 -4.46
N GLU A 31 14.57 -12.14 -3.32
CA GLU A 31 14.55 -13.46 -2.66
C GLU A 31 13.99 -14.55 -3.57
N GLN A 32 13.13 -14.18 -4.51
CA GLN A 32 12.51 -15.10 -5.48
C GLN A 32 13.17 -15.00 -6.86
N ASN A 33 14.38 -14.44 -6.93
CA ASN A 33 15.15 -14.26 -8.16
C ASN A 33 14.40 -13.46 -9.23
N GLU A 34 13.57 -12.51 -8.81
CA GLU A 34 12.84 -11.63 -9.70
C GLU A 34 13.38 -10.22 -9.58
N TYR A 35 13.55 -9.56 -10.73
CA TYR A 35 13.79 -8.12 -10.77
C TYR A 35 12.43 -7.41 -10.77
N LEU A 36 12.15 -6.66 -9.71
CA LEU A 36 10.90 -5.93 -9.62
C LEU A 36 10.97 -4.65 -10.44
N GLN A 37 10.26 -4.65 -11.57
CA GLN A 37 10.21 -3.47 -12.43
C GLN A 37 9.51 -2.30 -11.73
N PRO A 38 9.96 -1.06 -11.97
CA PRO A 38 9.35 0.12 -11.33
C PRO A 38 7.83 0.19 -11.52
N GLN A 39 7.34 -0.10 -12.71
CA GLN A 39 5.91 -0.07 -12.99
C GLN A 39 5.13 -1.03 -12.09
N LYS A 40 5.59 -2.27 -11.96
CA LYS A 40 4.97 -3.26 -11.09
C LYS A 40 5.02 -2.82 -9.63
N LEU A 41 6.13 -2.22 -9.22
CA LEU A 41 6.28 -1.69 -7.86
C LEU A 41 5.19 -0.66 -7.54
N HIS A 42 4.93 0.29 -8.45
CA HIS A 42 3.88 1.29 -8.23
C HIS A 42 2.51 0.65 -8.02
N ARG A 43 2.19 -0.40 -8.79
CA ARG A 43 0.90 -1.09 -8.67
C ARG A 43 0.78 -1.82 -7.35
N LEU A 44 1.87 -2.48 -6.91
CA LEU A 44 1.90 -3.14 -5.61
C LEU A 44 1.74 -2.16 -4.46
N LEU A 45 2.39 -1.00 -4.54
CA LEU A 45 2.25 0.05 -3.53
C LEU A 45 0.80 0.57 -3.45
N TYR A 46 0.19 0.80 -4.60
CA TYR A 46 -1.19 1.26 -4.66
C TYR A 46 -2.16 0.23 -4.04
N LEU A 47 -2.00 -1.03 -4.41
CA LEU A 47 -2.83 -2.11 -3.86
C LEU A 47 -2.61 -2.26 -2.36
N ALA A 48 -1.35 -2.20 -1.91
CA ALA A 48 -1.04 -2.29 -0.49
C ALA A 48 -1.71 -1.18 0.31
N GLN A 49 -1.62 0.06 -0.15
CA GLN A 49 -2.27 1.19 0.52
C GLN A 49 -3.78 1.02 0.55
N GLY A 50 -4.38 0.67 -0.59
CA GLY A 50 -5.83 0.53 -0.69
C GLY A 50 -6.39 -0.57 0.19
N PHE A 51 -5.79 -1.75 0.18
CA PHE A 51 -6.23 -2.84 1.03
C PHE A 51 -5.97 -2.57 2.51
N TYR A 52 -4.85 -1.92 2.81
CA TYR A 52 -4.54 -1.58 4.20
C TYR A 52 -5.57 -0.61 4.77
N VAL A 53 -5.90 0.44 4.03
CA VAL A 53 -6.84 1.45 4.53
C VAL A 53 -8.23 0.87 4.78
N VAL A 54 -8.64 -0.13 4.00
CA VAL A 54 -9.90 -0.85 4.24
C VAL A 54 -9.78 -1.76 5.46
N ALA A 55 -8.71 -2.54 5.54
CA ALA A 55 -8.51 -3.51 6.62
C ALA A 55 -8.39 -2.85 7.99
N PHE A 56 -7.86 -1.65 8.05
CA PHE A 56 -7.61 -0.92 9.30
C PHE A 56 -8.44 0.36 9.42
N GLU A 57 -9.63 0.32 8.87
CA GLU A 57 -10.66 1.35 9.07
C GLU A 57 -10.17 2.77 8.77
N GLY A 58 -9.45 2.90 7.67
CA GLY A 58 -8.99 4.19 7.19
C GLY A 58 -7.60 4.62 7.65
N CYS A 59 -6.89 3.80 8.44
CA CYS A 59 -5.50 4.08 8.79
C CYS A 59 -4.60 3.93 7.55
N LYS A 60 -3.69 4.87 7.37
CA LYS A 60 -2.71 4.79 6.28
C LYS A 60 -1.61 3.79 6.60
N LEU A 61 -1.24 3.01 5.61
CA LEU A 61 -0.04 2.18 5.70
C LEU A 61 1.21 3.06 5.67
N MET A 62 1.28 3.97 4.70
CA MET A 62 2.48 4.75 4.38
C MET A 62 2.11 6.14 3.89
N PRO A 63 3.05 7.12 3.97
CA PRO A 63 2.78 8.49 3.53
C PRO A 63 2.89 8.64 2.01
N ALA A 64 2.25 7.76 1.26
CA ALA A 64 2.29 7.76 -0.20
C ALA A 64 1.19 8.67 -0.76
N VAL A 65 1.52 9.37 -1.83
CA VAL A 65 0.57 10.12 -2.65
C VAL A 65 0.53 9.46 -4.02
N PHE A 66 -0.62 9.01 -4.45
CA PHE A 66 -0.77 8.38 -5.76
C PHE A 66 -1.43 9.35 -6.73
N ILE A 67 -0.92 9.38 -7.96
CA ILE A 67 -1.51 10.15 -9.06
C ILE A 67 -1.95 9.20 -10.16
N ALA A 68 -3.00 9.60 -10.88
CA ALA A 68 -3.55 8.81 -11.97
C ALA A 68 -2.83 9.13 -13.27
N GLU A 69 -1.95 8.24 -13.68
CA GLU A 69 -1.37 8.24 -15.02
C GLU A 69 -2.16 7.27 -15.92
N GLU A 70 -2.07 7.47 -17.22
CA GLU A 70 -2.85 6.69 -18.17
C GLU A 70 -2.68 5.18 -17.99
N MET A 71 -1.45 4.73 -17.74
CA MET A 71 -1.15 3.32 -17.58
C MET A 71 -1.41 2.76 -16.19
N GLY A 72 -1.73 3.60 -15.23
CA GLY A 72 -2.02 3.20 -13.87
C GLY A 72 -1.50 4.19 -12.84
N PRO A 73 -1.76 3.94 -11.56
CA PRO A 73 -1.33 4.83 -10.50
C PRO A 73 0.18 4.82 -10.32
N ILE A 74 0.74 5.99 -10.07
CA ILE A 74 2.15 6.18 -9.75
C ILE A 74 2.28 6.95 -8.45
N GLU A 75 3.34 6.67 -7.70
CA GLU A 75 3.77 7.47 -6.56
C GLU A 75 4.98 8.31 -7.01
N PRO A 76 4.86 9.65 -7.06
CA PRO A 76 5.89 10.48 -7.70
C PRO A 76 7.28 10.40 -7.07
N ASN A 77 7.37 10.27 -5.75
CA ASN A 77 8.69 10.16 -5.09
C ASN A 77 9.37 8.83 -5.41
N ILE A 78 8.59 7.76 -5.43
CA ILE A 78 9.08 6.44 -5.82
C ILE A 78 9.45 6.43 -7.31
N TYR A 79 8.66 7.10 -8.14
CA TYR A 79 8.96 7.22 -9.56
C TYR A 79 10.36 7.79 -9.80
N ARG A 80 10.68 8.90 -9.13
CA ARG A 80 12.00 9.53 -9.27
C ARG A 80 13.12 8.67 -8.71
N ALA A 81 12.90 8.08 -7.53
CA ALA A 81 13.95 7.32 -6.86
C ALA A 81 14.24 5.99 -7.53
N PHE A 82 13.24 5.34 -8.12
CA PHE A 82 13.36 4.01 -8.72
C PHE A 82 13.40 4.03 -10.25
N ALA A 83 13.52 5.21 -10.86
CA ALA A 83 13.50 5.36 -12.32
C ALA A 83 14.59 4.56 -13.02
N LYS A 84 15.75 4.40 -12.37
CA LYS A 84 16.89 3.64 -12.89
C LYS A 84 17.06 2.29 -12.17
N GLY A 85 15.98 1.80 -11.58
CA GLY A 85 16.00 0.60 -10.77
C GLY A 85 16.13 0.91 -9.29
N ARG A 86 16.36 -0.11 -8.49
CA ARG A 86 16.48 0.05 -7.04
C ARG A 86 17.59 1.04 -6.68
N PRO A 87 17.29 2.09 -5.90
CA PRO A 87 18.34 3.01 -5.46
C PRO A 87 19.29 2.31 -4.50
N ASN A 88 20.55 2.75 -4.52
CA ASN A 88 21.57 2.27 -3.59
C ASN A 88 21.36 2.94 -2.23
N MET A 89 20.42 2.40 -1.47
CA MET A 89 20.11 2.86 -0.12
C MET A 89 20.43 1.74 0.84
N GLU A 90 21.35 2.02 1.75
CA GLU A 90 21.57 1.14 2.89
C GLU A 90 20.47 1.45 3.92
N SER A 91 19.49 0.61 4.01
CA SER A 91 18.54 0.71 5.10
C SER A 91 18.15 -0.69 5.55
N GLU A 92 18.38 -0.95 6.81
CA GLU A 92 17.68 -2.03 7.47
C GLU A 92 16.23 -1.58 7.61
N VAL A 93 15.36 -2.12 6.77
CA VAL A 93 13.95 -1.82 6.86
C VAL A 93 13.36 -2.58 8.03
N LEU A 94 13.17 -1.88 9.13
CA LEU A 94 12.50 -2.43 10.30
C LEU A 94 11.03 -2.06 10.24
N LEU A 95 10.23 -2.98 9.73
CA LEU A 95 8.79 -2.81 9.69
C LEU A 95 8.15 -3.44 10.94
N PRO A 96 7.06 -2.85 11.45
CA PRO A 96 6.28 -3.52 12.47
C PRO A 96 5.84 -4.91 12.01
N ALA A 97 5.83 -5.89 12.92
CA ALA A 97 5.55 -7.28 12.59
C ALA A 97 4.22 -7.46 11.86
N GLY A 98 3.19 -6.74 12.27
CA GLY A 98 1.87 -6.81 11.62
C GLY A 98 1.89 -6.26 10.20
N VAL A 99 2.69 -5.24 9.95
CA VAL A 99 2.87 -4.68 8.60
C VAL A 99 3.58 -5.67 7.70
N GLU A 100 4.63 -6.28 8.19
CA GLU A 100 5.38 -7.28 7.41
C GLU A 100 4.49 -8.46 7.01
N GLN A 101 3.66 -8.94 7.93
CA GLN A 101 2.69 -9.99 7.62
C GLN A 101 1.68 -9.52 6.56
N PHE A 102 1.19 -8.30 6.67
CA PHE A 102 0.27 -7.73 5.70
C PHE A 102 0.91 -7.66 4.31
N LEU A 103 2.14 -7.15 4.23
CA LEU A 103 2.86 -7.05 2.95
C LEU A 103 3.15 -8.42 2.36
N SER A 104 3.45 -9.41 3.18
CA SER A 104 3.63 -10.79 2.73
C SER A 104 2.34 -11.32 2.09
N ASN A 105 1.19 -11.04 2.67
CA ASN A 105 -0.10 -11.44 2.12
C ASN A 105 -0.37 -10.75 0.77
N ILE A 106 -0.04 -9.46 0.66
CA ILE A 106 -0.14 -8.72 -0.61
C ILE A 106 0.76 -9.36 -1.66
N TRP A 107 2.01 -9.68 -1.29
CA TRP A 107 2.95 -10.31 -2.20
C TRP A 107 2.47 -11.69 -2.66
N GLU A 108 1.98 -12.53 -1.76
CA GLU A 108 1.45 -13.85 -2.11
C GLU A 108 0.29 -13.74 -3.10
N ARG A 109 -0.54 -12.71 -2.93
CA ARG A 109 -1.72 -12.53 -3.76
C ARG A 109 -1.40 -11.93 -5.12
N PHE A 110 -0.49 -10.97 -5.18
CA PHE A 110 -0.25 -10.14 -6.37
C PHE A 110 1.17 -10.27 -6.95
N GLY A 111 2.13 -10.70 -6.17
CA GLY A 111 3.53 -10.68 -6.56
C GLY A 111 3.87 -11.51 -7.80
N ARG A 112 3.10 -12.55 -8.09
CA ARG A 112 3.30 -13.38 -9.27
C ARG A 112 2.61 -12.86 -10.52
N LYS A 113 1.76 -11.86 -10.38
CA LYS A 113 1.05 -11.28 -11.52
C LYS A 113 2.00 -10.41 -12.32
N THR A 114 1.73 -10.33 -13.63
CA THR A 114 2.50 -9.46 -14.50
C THR A 114 2.21 -7.99 -14.22
N SER A 115 3.12 -7.12 -14.62
CA SER A 115 2.91 -5.67 -14.55
C SER A 115 1.63 -5.26 -15.27
N ASP A 116 1.36 -5.83 -16.45
CA ASP A 116 0.15 -5.53 -17.23
C ASP A 116 -1.11 -5.96 -16.50
N SER A 117 -1.10 -7.15 -15.90
CA SER A 117 -2.24 -7.66 -15.14
C SER A 117 -2.54 -6.74 -13.94
N LEU A 118 -1.52 -6.35 -13.20
CA LEU A 118 -1.67 -5.44 -12.07
C LEU A 118 -2.14 -4.05 -12.51
N SER A 119 -1.62 -3.55 -13.63
CA SER A 119 -2.04 -2.27 -14.18
C SER A 119 -3.53 -2.26 -14.51
N LYS A 120 -4.02 -3.33 -15.12
CA LYS A 120 -5.45 -3.47 -15.41
C LYS A 120 -6.30 -3.47 -14.12
N MET A 121 -5.87 -4.20 -13.12
CA MET A 121 -6.57 -4.23 -11.84
C MET A 121 -6.68 -2.82 -11.24
N CYS A 122 -5.58 -2.08 -11.25
CA CYS A 122 -5.56 -0.72 -10.72
C CYS A 122 -6.42 0.23 -11.54
N GLN A 123 -6.38 0.12 -12.87
CA GLN A 123 -7.17 0.93 -13.79
C GLN A 123 -8.68 0.69 -13.63
N GLU A 124 -9.06 -0.51 -13.23
CA GLU A 124 -10.46 -0.85 -12.98
C GLU A 124 -10.98 -0.30 -11.66
N SER A 125 -10.11 0.12 -10.76
CA SER A 125 -10.54 0.67 -9.51
C SER A 125 -11.29 1.99 -9.72
N HIS A 126 -12.39 2.16 -9.01
CA HIS A 126 -13.22 3.36 -9.13
C HIS A 126 -12.42 4.63 -8.77
N ALA A 127 -11.58 4.55 -7.76
CA ALA A 127 -10.73 5.68 -7.34
C ALA A 127 -9.81 6.16 -8.45
N PHE A 128 -9.17 5.23 -9.17
CA PHE A 128 -8.32 5.55 -10.30
C PHE A 128 -9.13 6.21 -11.43
N LYS A 129 -10.25 5.62 -11.80
CA LYS A 129 -11.11 6.14 -12.86
C LYS A 129 -11.60 7.55 -12.56
N GLN A 130 -12.01 7.80 -11.33
CA GLN A 130 -12.48 9.12 -10.91
C GLN A 130 -11.37 10.17 -11.01
N ALA A 131 -10.18 9.84 -10.58
CA ALA A 131 -9.04 10.75 -10.67
C ALA A 131 -8.66 11.03 -12.13
N LEU A 132 -8.63 9.99 -12.97
CA LEU A 132 -8.25 10.14 -14.38
C LEU A 132 -9.26 11.00 -15.16
N VAL A 133 -10.55 10.89 -14.85
CA VAL A 133 -11.59 11.71 -15.45
C VAL A 133 -11.38 13.20 -15.16
N LYS A 134 -10.88 13.53 -13.96
CA LYS A 134 -10.55 14.92 -13.61
C LYS A 134 -9.33 15.45 -14.35
N GLY A 135 -8.53 14.58 -14.90
CA GLY A 135 -7.33 14.93 -15.65
C GLY A 135 -6.16 14.01 -15.33
N ALA A 136 -5.24 13.88 -16.29
CA ALA A 136 -4.01 13.14 -16.08
C ALA A 136 -3.22 13.74 -14.92
N ARG A 137 -2.56 12.89 -14.15
CA ARG A 137 -1.75 13.24 -12.99
C ARG A 137 -2.55 13.82 -11.81
N THR A 138 -3.87 13.66 -11.83
CA THR A 138 -4.71 14.02 -10.68
C THR A 138 -4.46 13.07 -9.52
N GLU A 139 -4.43 13.61 -8.31
CA GLU A 139 -4.26 12.80 -7.11
C GLU A 139 -5.43 11.85 -6.91
N ILE A 140 -5.11 10.60 -6.61
CA ILE A 140 -6.07 9.61 -6.16
C ILE A 140 -6.14 9.73 -4.64
N THR A 141 -7.24 10.29 -4.13
CA THR A 141 -7.35 10.56 -2.70
C THR A 141 -7.50 9.28 -1.87
N LEU A 142 -7.04 9.33 -0.64
CA LEU A 142 -7.20 8.22 0.28
C LEU A 142 -8.69 7.89 0.50
N LYS A 143 -9.53 8.90 0.57
CA LYS A 143 -10.97 8.72 0.71
C LYS A 143 -11.56 7.92 -0.45
N ASP A 144 -11.18 8.26 -1.68
CA ASP A 144 -11.65 7.54 -2.85
C ASP A 144 -11.09 6.12 -2.88
N MET A 145 -9.85 5.92 -2.47
CA MET A 145 -9.26 4.59 -2.34
C MET A 145 -10.03 3.75 -1.34
N LEU A 146 -10.33 4.30 -0.17
CA LEU A 146 -11.10 3.60 0.85
C LEU A 146 -12.46 3.15 0.32
N LEU A 147 -13.20 4.05 -0.31
CA LEU A 147 -14.51 3.73 -0.88
C LEU A 147 -14.41 2.70 -2.00
N SER A 148 -13.42 2.86 -2.86
CA SER A 148 -13.21 1.98 -4.01
C SER A 148 -12.85 0.57 -3.59
N PHE A 149 -11.85 0.43 -2.72
CA PHE A 149 -11.38 -0.89 -2.29
C PHE A 149 -12.38 -1.61 -1.39
N ALA A 150 -13.18 -0.87 -0.63
CA ALA A 150 -14.25 -1.47 0.17
C ALA A 150 -15.34 -2.10 -0.70
N ARG A 151 -15.56 -1.58 -1.91
CA ARG A 151 -16.57 -2.07 -2.85
C ARG A 151 -16.07 -3.18 -3.77
N GLU A 152 -14.76 -3.29 -3.96
CA GLU A 152 -14.15 -4.21 -4.91
C GLU A 152 -14.19 -5.65 -4.38
N LYS A 153 -15.27 -6.35 -4.69
CA LYS A 153 -15.44 -7.75 -4.28
C LYS A 153 -14.59 -8.72 -5.09
N SER A 154 -14.17 -8.31 -6.28
CA SER A 154 -13.30 -9.12 -7.14
C SER A 154 -11.84 -9.09 -6.71
N LEU A 155 -11.45 -8.08 -5.93
CA LEU A 155 -10.12 -8.00 -5.34
C LEU A 155 -10.11 -8.76 -4.02
N PRO A 156 -8.95 -9.22 -3.54
CA PRO A 156 -8.90 -9.93 -2.27
C PRO A 156 -9.41 -9.02 -1.17
N LEU A 157 -10.48 -9.47 -0.56
CA LEU A 157 -11.09 -8.74 0.53
C LEU A 157 -10.21 -8.82 1.76
N SER A 158 -10.39 -7.85 2.63
CA SER A 158 -9.75 -7.85 3.95
C SER A 158 -10.00 -9.15 4.72
N SER A 159 -11.07 -9.88 4.41
CA SER A 159 -11.34 -11.19 5.01
C SER A 159 -10.32 -12.26 4.63
N GLN A 160 -9.61 -12.09 3.52
CA GLN A 160 -8.54 -12.99 3.09
C GLN A 160 -7.19 -12.57 3.65
N ILE A 161 -7.11 -11.40 4.24
CA ILE A 161 -5.93 -10.88 4.88
C ILE A 161 -6.22 -10.85 6.38
N LYS A 162 -5.46 -11.63 7.15
CA LYS A 162 -5.62 -11.62 8.60
C LYS A 162 -5.33 -10.22 9.14
N LYS A 163 -6.31 -9.64 9.79
CA LYS A 163 -6.17 -8.31 10.37
C LYS A 163 -5.31 -8.38 11.62
N PRO A 164 -4.17 -7.68 11.67
CA PRO A 164 -3.50 -7.53 12.95
C PRO A 164 -4.35 -6.67 13.86
N LYS A 165 -4.34 -7.03 15.13
CA LYS A 165 -5.05 -6.25 16.13
C LYS A 165 -4.31 -4.96 16.39
N MET A 166 -4.99 -3.82 16.24
CA MET A 166 -4.42 -2.53 16.54
C MET A 166 -4.63 -2.23 18.02
N MET A 167 -3.53 -1.92 18.71
CA MET A 167 -3.56 -1.49 20.09
C MET A 167 -2.84 -0.17 20.23
N ARG A 168 -3.26 0.64 21.22
CA ARG A 168 -2.55 1.87 21.52
C ARG A 168 -1.40 1.58 22.46
N SER A 169 -0.25 2.14 22.16
CA SER A 169 0.84 2.22 23.12
C SER A 169 0.50 3.24 24.21
N GLN A 170 1.27 3.25 25.27
CA GLN A 170 1.11 4.24 26.32
C GLN A 170 1.26 5.68 25.84
N SER A 171 1.96 5.88 24.73
CA SER A 171 2.10 7.19 24.09
C SER A 171 0.93 7.53 23.16
N GLY A 172 -0.10 6.70 23.08
CA GLY A 172 -1.25 6.91 22.22
C GLY A 172 -1.04 6.55 20.76
N ARG A 173 0.09 5.98 20.40
CA ARG A 173 0.36 5.53 19.03
C ARG A 173 -0.29 4.19 18.75
N PRO A 174 -0.80 3.97 17.53
CA PRO A 174 -1.31 2.66 17.16
C PRO A 174 -0.16 1.66 17.11
N VAL A 175 -0.38 0.49 17.68
CA VAL A 175 0.57 -0.61 17.63
C VAL A 175 -0.13 -1.78 16.97
N ALA A 176 0.44 -2.30 15.90
CA ALA A 176 -0.05 -3.51 15.28
C ALA A 176 0.38 -4.71 16.12
N VAL A 177 -0.59 -5.42 16.65
CA VAL A 177 -0.33 -6.66 17.38
C VAL A 177 -0.43 -7.80 16.40
N LYS A 178 0.67 -8.56 16.33
CA LYS A 178 0.81 -9.64 15.38
C LYS A 178 -0.24 -10.72 15.59
N ASN A 179 -0.95 -11.02 14.51
CA ASN A 179 -1.62 -12.31 14.32
C ASN A 179 -2.48 -12.80 15.47
N TRP A 180 -3.17 -11.92 16.09
CA TRP A 180 -4.09 -12.42 17.06
C TRP A 180 -5.41 -12.72 16.38
N VAL A 181 -5.69 -13.97 16.14
CA VAL A 181 -6.99 -14.43 15.67
C VAL A 181 -7.53 -15.39 16.71
N PRO A 182 -8.61 -15.04 17.40
CA PRO A 182 -9.21 -15.96 18.34
C PRO A 182 -9.63 -17.22 17.63
N GLY A 183 -9.28 -18.35 18.19
CA GLY A 183 -9.71 -19.63 17.65
C GLY A 183 -8.98 -20.10 16.40
N SER A 184 -7.89 -19.46 16.07
CA SER A 184 -7.03 -19.92 14.96
C SER A 184 -5.83 -20.68 15.47
#